data_763363ca8bdd016c0dbbf3ecdcec6e1b
#
_entry.id   763363ca8bdd016c0dbbf3ecdcec6e1b
#
_cell.length_a   1.000
_cell.length_b   1.000
_cell.length_c   1.000
_cell.angle_alpha   90.00
_cell.angle_beta   90.00
_cell.angle_gamma   90.00
#
_symmetry.space_group_name_H-M   'P 1'
#
loop_
_entity.id
_entity.type
_entity.pdbx_description
1 polymer ?
#
loop_
_entity_poly.entity_id
_entity_poly.type
_entity_poly.pdbx_seq_one_letter_code
_entity_poly.pdbx_strand_id
1 'polypeptide(L)'
;MANKDAAFGLRPIGKVGQNRDNQGLSEYGIKASSTETIYFNDPVKVINTGDIDVAAAGDLLMGSLNGVFYTDSTTSKPTWANHYAANNAATDTVGFVADDPYERFEIQCAGTITSAQIFSVADISYTAGDSAT
;
A
#
# COMPACT_ATOMS: atom_id res chain seq x y z
N MET A 1 22.20 -8.75 17.64
CA MET A 1 21.96 -7.85 16.48
C MET A 1 20.98 -6.77 16.93
N ALA A 2 21.29 -5.52 16.65
CA ALA A 2 20.33 -4.43 16.89
C ALA A 2 19.20 -4.50 15.83
N ASN A 3 17.97 -4.21 16.22
CA ASN A 3 16.88 -4.06 15.28
C ASN A 3 17.17 -2.89 14.35
N LYS A 4 16.88 -3.07 13.06
CA LYS A 4 16.99 -2.00 12.09
C LYS A 4 15.81 -1.03 12.30
N ASP A 5 16.11 0.25 12.49
CA ASP A 5 15.11 1.30 12.48
C ASP A 5 14.77 1.62 11.02
N ALA A 6 13.68 1.06 10.53
CA ALA A 6 13.23 1.24 9.15
C ALA A 6 11.70 1.22 9.09
N ALA A 7 11.15 2.18 8.38
CA ALA A 7 9.71 2.22 8.12
C ALA A 7 9.29 0.99 7.30
N PHE A 8 8.12 0.44 7.63
CA PHE A 8 7.56 -0.76 6.99
C PHE A 8 6.23 -0.48 6.25
N GLY A 9 5.91 0.78 6.08
CA GLY A 9 4.67 1.20 5.43
C GLY A 9 3.45 1.12 6.34
N LEU A 10 2.29 1.03 5.73
CA LEU A 10 0.98 0.97 6.39
C LEU A 10 0.53 -0.49 6.46
N ARG A 11 0.91 -1.19 7.53
CA ARG A 11 0.65 -2.62 7.67
C ARG A 11 -0.74 -2.89 8.24
N PRO A 12 -1.63 -3.59 7.53
CA PRO A 12 -2.93 -3.97 8.08
C PRO A 12 -2.76 -5.01 9.19
N ILE A 13 -3.44 -4.82 10.32
CA ILE A 13 -3.35 -5.71 11.49
C ILE A 13 -4.69 -6.31 11.90
N GLY A 14 -5.79 -5.80 11.40
CA GLY A 14 -7.12 -6.32 11.71
C GLY A 14 -8.19 -5.26 11.59
N LYS A 15 -9.44 -5.65 11.78
CA LYS A 15 -10.59 -4.74 11.67
C LYS A 15 -11.13 -4.37 13.02
N VAL A 16 -11.77 -3.22 13.11
CA VAL A 16 -12.48 -2.79 14.29
C VAL A 16 -13.73 -3.64 14.46
N GLY A 17 -13.95 -4.15 15.66
CA GLY A 17 -15.10 -5.00 15.98
C GLY A 17 -14.79 -6.49 15.91
N GLN A 18 -15.65 -7.26 16.55
CA GLN A 18 -15.57 -8.72 16.57
C GLN A 18 -16.38 -9.33 15.40
N ASN A 19 -16.07 -10.55 15.03
CA ASN A 19 -16.74 -11.31 13.97
C ASN A 19 -16.56 -10.75 12.55
N ARG A 20 -15.52 -9.97 12.30
CA ARG A 20 -15.17 -9.53 10.95
C ARG A 20 -14.02 -10.36 10.39
N ASP A 21 -14.12 -10.69 9.11
CA ASP A 21 -13.01 -11.27 8.36
C ASP A 21 -11.87 -10.25 8.26
N ASN A 22 -10.66 -10.67 8.62
CA ASN A 22 -9.46 -9.82 8.59
C ASN A 22 -8.64 -9.96 7.31
N GLN A 23 -9.09 -10.75 6.34
CA GLN A 23 -8.27 -11.16 5.19
C GLN A 23 -8.81 -10.64 3.85
N GLY A 24 -9.85 -9.84 3.84
CA GLY A 24 -10.42 -9.30 2.62
C GLY A 24 -9.50 -8.27 1.95
N LEU A 25 -9.19 -8.50 0.68
CA LEU A 25 -8.50 -7.56 -0.19
C LEU A 25 -9.39 -7.24 -1.38
N SER A 26 -9.41 -5.98 -1.79
CA SER A 26 -10.10 -5.55 -3.00
C SER A 26 -9.13 -5.42 -4.16
N GLU A 27 -9.62 -5.65 -5.35
CA GLU A 27 -8.84 -5.59 -6.59
C GLU A 27 -9.06 -4.24 -7.28
N TYR A 28 -7.96 -3.60 -7.66
CA TYR A 28 -7.97 -2.33 -8.38
C TYR A 28 -6.96 -2.35 -9.51
N GLY A 29 -7.26 -1.64 -10.59
CA GLY A 29 -6.32 -1.48 -11.70
C GLY A 29 -5.14 -0.61 -11.34
N ILE A 30 -4.00 -0.89 -11.95
CA ILE A 30 -2.84 -0.01 -11.96
C ILE A 30 -2.56 0.36 -13.40
N LYS A 31 -2.44 1.66 -13.68
CA LYS A 31 -2.20 2.15 -15.03
C LYS A 31 -0.90 1.58 -15.61
N ALA A 32 -0.99 1.04 -16.82
CA ALA A 32 0.19 0.56 -17.54
C ALA A 32 1.24 1.67 -17.67
N SER A 33 2.50 1.32 -17.50
CA SER A 33 3.63 2.25 -17.57
C SER A 33 3.55 3.42 -16.58
N SER A 34 2.87 3.23 -15.43
CA SER A 34 2.95 4.19 -14.32
C SER A 34 4.41 4.40 -13.92
N THR A 35 4.80 5.64 -13.70
CA THR A 35 6.17 6.02 -13.36
C THR A 35 6.54 5.79 -11.91
N GLU A 36 5.54 5.54 -11.06
CA GLU A 36 5.73 5.32 -9.63
C GLU A 36 5.81 3.82 -9.32
N THR A 37 6.75 3.45 -8.49
CA THR A 37 6.80 2.11 -7.89
C THR A 37 5.94 2.09 -6.63
N ILE A 38 5.07 1.08 -6.50
CA ILE A 38 4.25 0.90 -5.31
C ILE A 38 4.76 -0.35 -4.59
N TYR A 39 5.36 -0.15 -3.43
CA TYR A 39 5.92 -1.23 -2.65
C TYR A 39 4.86 -1.90 -1.76
N PHE A 40 5.23 -3.03 -1.19
CA PHE A 40 4.41 -3.74 -0.22
C PHE A 40 4.12 -2.86 1.00
N ASN A 41 2.86 -2.79 1.40
CA ASN A 41 2.35 -1.92 2.47
C ASN A 41 2.42 -0.41 2.17
N ASP A 42 2.71 0.01 0.95
CA ASP A 42 2.62 1.43 0.62
C ASP A 42 1.17 1.91 0.68
N PRO A 43 0.93 3.12 1.19
CA PRO A 43 -0.38 3.74 1.15
C PRO A 43 -0.77 4.07 -0.29
N VAL A 44 -2.00 3.77 -0.66
CA VAL A 44 -2.51 4.01 -2.01
C VAL A 44 -3.74 4.90 -2.00
N LYS A 45 -3.92 5.62 -3.09
CA LYS A 45 -5.07 6.47 -3.40
C LYS A 45 -5.68 6.10 -4.74
N VAL A 46 -6.92 6.50 -4.97
CA VAL A 46 -7.54 6.44 -6.30
C VAL A 46 -7.19 7.70 -7.08
N ILE A 47 -6.85 7.53 -8.35
CA ILE A 47 -6.65 8.63 -9.28
C ILE A 47 -7.87 8.79 -10.21
N ASN A 48 -7.92 9.89 -10.96
CA ASN A 48 -9.06 10.25 -11.78
C ASN A 48 -9.39 9.27 -12.92
N THR A 49 -8.50 8.35 -13.25
CA THR A 49 -8.72 7.28 -14.23
C THR A 49 -9.41 6.04 -13.62
N GLY A 50 -9.60 6.01 -12.31
CA GLY A 50 -10.13 4.86 -11.59
C GLY A 50 -9.08 3.83 -11.17
N ASP A 51 -7.83 4.07 -11.52
CA ASP A 51 -6.69 3.26 -11.10
C ASP A 51 -6.17 3.70 -9.74
N ILE A 52 -5.31 2.89 -9.14
CA ILE A 52 -4.62 3.24 -7.90
C ILE A 52 -3.20 3.75 -8.16
N ASP A 53 -2.72 4.59 -7.26
CA ASP A 53 -1.36 5.11 -7.24
C ASP A 53 -0.91 5.33 -5.80
N VAL A 54 0.37 5.60 -5.60
CA VAL A 54 0.94 5.91 -4.29
C VAL A 54 0.29 7.17 -3.72
N ALA A 55 -0.10 7.12 -2.46
CA ALA A 55 -0.60 8.28 -1.73
C ALA A 55 0.55 9.04 -1.06
N ALA A 56 0.49 10.36 -1.11
CA ALA A 56 1.39 11.26 -0.41
C ALA A 56 0.68 11.95 0.75
N ALA A 57 1.41 12.77 1.51
CA ALA A 57 0.84 13.59 2.58
C ALA A 57 -0.30 14.47 2.05
N GLY A 58 -1.42 14.51 2.78
CA GLY A 58 -2.61 15.26 2.40
C GLY A 58 -3.55 14.57 1.41
N ASP A 59 -3.18 13.43 0.84
CA ASP A 59 -4.05 12.64 -0.02
C ASP A 59 -5.10 11.85 0.77
N LEU A 60 -6.25 11.59 0.14
CA LEU A 60 -7.24 10.68 0.69
C LEU A 60 -6.75 9.23 0.53
N LEU A 61 -6.46 8.60 1.65
CA LEU A 61 -6.02 7.21 1.68
C LEU A 61 -7.17 6.26 1.36
N MET A 62 -6.91 5.31 0.49
CA MET A 62 -7.79 4.19 0.23
C MET A 62 -7.43 2.99 1.11
N GLY A 63 -6.16 2.73 1.27
CA GLY A 63 -5.65 1.59 2.02
C GLY A 63 -4.17 1.36 1.73
N SER A 64 -3.72 0.13 1.85
CA SER A 64 -2.34 -0.25 1.55
C SER A 64 -2.25 -1.39 0.54
N LEU A 65 -1.23 -1.36 -0.31
CA LEU A 65 -0.98 -2.40 -1.30
C LEU A 65 -0.44 -3.66 -0.63
N ASN A 66 -1.05 -4.80 -0.97
CA ASN A 66 -0.59 -6.11 -0.48
C ASN A 66 0.07 -6.98 -1.57
N GLY A 67 -0.06 -6.61 -2.80
CA GLY A 67 0.55 -7.31 -3.92
C GLY A 67 -0.09 -6.95 -5.24
N VAL A 68 0.50 -7.46 -6.31
CA VAL A 68 0.01 -7.26 -7.68
C VAL A 68 0.02 -8.56 -8.46
N PHE A 69 -0.88 -8.64 -9.43
CA PHE A 69 -0.94 -9.74 -10.39
C PHE A 69 -1.05 -9.17 -11.79
N TYR A 70 -0.25 -9.68 -12.70
CA TYR A 70 -0.22 -9.23 -14.10
C TYR A 70 0.32 -10.31 -15.01
N THR A 71 0.12 -10.14 -16.31
CA THR A 71 0.78 -10.97 -17.33
C THR A 71 2.04 -10.25 -17.78
N ASP A 72 3.19 -10.87 -17.55
CA ASP A 72 4.48 -10.30 -17.93
C ASP A 72 4.56 -10.09 -19.46
N SER A 73 4.87 -8.88 -19.89
CA SER A 73 4.90 -8.51 -21.31
C SER A 73 6.03 -9.17 -22.10
N THR A 74 7.07 -9.63 -21.42
CA THR A 74 8.23 -10.26 -22.05
C THR A 74 8.06 -11.78 -22.16
N THR A 75 7.61 -12.43 -21.07
CA THR A 75 7.49 -13.90 -21.00
C THR A 75 6.09 -14.39 -21.29
N SER A 76 5.09 -13.52 -21.35
CA SER A 76 3.65 -13.84 -21.48
C SER A 76 3.13 -14.79 -20.39
N LYS A 77 3.76 -14.78 -19.22
CA LYS A 77 3.37 -15.62 -18.08
C LYS A 77 2.61 -14.83 -17.03
N PRO A 78 1.55 -15.42 -16.43
CA PRO A 78 0.94 -14.85 -15.25
C PRO A 78 1.98 -14.73 -14.13
N THR A 79 2.08 -13.54 -13.54
CA THR A 79 3.11 -13.23 -12.55
C THR A 79 2.46 -12.57 -11.34
N TRP A 80 2.78 -13.08 -10.16
CA TRP A 80 2.49 -12.46 -8.88
C TRP A 80 3.74 -11.78 -8.34
N ALA A 81 3.60 -10.55 -7.85
CA ALA A 81 4.66 -9.84 -7.16
C ALA A 81 4.12 -9.15 -5.91
N ASN A 82 4.97 -8.93 -4.93
CA ASN A 82 4.60 -8.20 -3.73
C ASN A 82 4.59 -6.68 -3.92
N HIS A 83 5.05 -6.19 -5.05
CA HIS A 83 5.11 -4.76 -5.38
C HIS A 83 4.88 -4.54 -6.87
N TYR A 84 4.46 -3.33 -7.23
CA TYR A 84 4.39 -2.87 -8.61
C TYR A 84 5.69 -2.14 -8.98
N ALA A 85 6.41 -2.65 -9.96
CA ALA A 85 7.59 -1.97 -10.49
C ALA A 85 7.19 -0.87 -11.47
N ALA A 86 7.78 0.33 -11.32
CA ALA A 86 7.56 1.45 -12.23
C ALA A 86 7.81 1.06 -13.69
N ASN A 87 7.07 1.69 -14.59
CA ASN A 87 7.16 1.47 -16.04
C ASN A 87 6.85 0.04 -16.50
N ASN A 88 6.10 -0.73 -15.73
CA ASN A 88 5.62 -2.03 -16.15
C ASN A 88 4.67 -1.88 -17.35
N ALA A 89 4.98 -2.52 -18.46
CA ALA A 89 4.21 -2.43 -19.70
C ALA A 89 2.94 -3.29 -19.73
N ALA A 90 2.72 -4.13 -18.71
CA ALA A 90 1.52 -4.95 -18.63
C ALA A 90 0.27 -4.07 -18.53
N THR A 91 -0.76 -4.40 -19.31
CA THR A 91 -2.01 -3.66 -19.38
C THR A 91 -3.11 -4.25 -18.49
N ASP A 92 -2.88 -5.42 -17.94
CA ASP A 92 -3.82 -6.20 -17.12
C ASP A 92 -3.44 -6.23 -15.63
N THR A 93 -2.61 -5.29 -15.18
CA THR A 93 -2.13 -5.26 -13.80
C THR A 93 -3.26 -4.98 -12.81
N VAL A 94 -3.40 -5.87 -11.84
CA VAL A 94 -4.34 -5.73 -10.73
C VAL A 94 -3.56 -5.60 -9.43
N GLY A 95 -3.86 -4.57 -8.66
CA GLY A 95 -3.33 -4.38 -7.31
C GLY A 95 -4.34 -4.86 -6.27
N PHE A 96 -3.86 -5.57 -5.26
CA PHE A 96 -4.67 -6.04 -4.13
C PHE A 96 -4.46 -5.08 -2.96
N VAL A 97 -5.55 -4.49 -2.49
CA VAL A 97 -5.53 -3.41 -1.51
C VAL A 97 -6.35 -3.79 -0.29
N ALA A 98 -5.79 -3.56 0.89
CA ALA A 98 -6.53 -3.62 2.15
C ALA A 98 -7.27 -2.28 2.33
N ASP A 99 -8.52 -2.21 1.90
CA ASP A 99 -9.30 -0.97 1.76
C ASP A 99 -10.55 -0.90 2.64
N ASP A 100 -10.73 -1.83 3.56
CA ASP A 100 -11.89 -1.81 4.47
C ASP A 100 -11.87 -0.52 5.31
N PRO A 101 -12.98 0.25 5.38
CA PRO A 101 -13.05 1.47 6.19
C PRO A 101 -12.81 1.24 7.68
N TYR A 102 -12.99 0.01 8.16
CA TYR A 102 -12.75 -0.38 9.55
C TYR A 102 -11.41 -1.09 9.76
N GLU A 103 -10.53 -1.10 8.76
CA GLU A 103 -9.20 -1.68 8.87
C GLU A 103 -8.34 -0.85 9.83
N ARG A 104 -7.61 -1.55 10.69
CA ARG A 104 -6.60 -0.96 11.55
C ARG A 104 -5.23 -1.22 10.98
N PHE A 105 -4.42 -0.20 10.94
CA PHE A 105 -3.06 -0.27 10.43
C PHE A 105 -2.05 0.00 11.53
N GLU A 106 -0.90 -0.61 11.39
CA GLU A 106 0.29 -0.30 12.16
C GLU A 106 1.26 0.47 11.26
N ILE A 107 1.80 1.57 11.77
CA ILE A 107 2.74 2.42 11.06
C ILE A 107 3.83 2.90 12.01
N GLN A 108 5.05 3.06 11.51
CA GLN A 108 6.13 3.64 12.27
C GLN A 108 5.95 5.15 12.40
N CYS A 109 6.05 5.67 13.62
CA CYS A 109 5.99 7.11 13.86
C CYS A 109 7.33 7.77 13.55
N ALA A 110 7.28 8.99 13.01
CA ALA A 110 8.47 9.80 12.73
C ALA A 110 9.15 10.34 14.01
N GLY A 111 8.47 10.29 15.14
CA GLY A 111 8.98 10.77 16.43
C GLY A 111 8.26 10.14 17.61
N THR A 112 8.54 10.62 18.79
CA THR A 112 7.93 10.12 20.03
C THR A 112 6.46 10.52 20.11
N ILE A 113 5.59 9.53 20.32
CA ILE A 113 4.17 9.76 20.61
C ILE A 113 3.98 9.92 22.12
N THR A 114 3.22 10.93 22.49
CA THR A 114 2.79 11.16 23.88
C THR A 114 1.34 10.71 24.08
N SER A 115 0.94 10.50 25.32
CA SER A 115 -0.44 10.13 25.64
C SER A 115 -1.49 11.17 25.19
N ALA A 116 -1.10 12.44 25.04
CA ALA A 116 -1.97 13.49 24.53
C ALA A 116 -2.31 13.33 23.04
N GLN A 117 -1.55 12.53 22.31
CA GLN A 117 -1.77 12.29 20.88
C GLN A 117 -2.64 11.05 20.60
N ILE A 118 -3.02 10.31 21.65
CA ILE A 118 -3.99 9.24 21.53
C ILE A 118 -5.31 9.83 21.04
N PHE A 119 -5.95 9.20 20.06
CA PHE A 119 -7.16 9.66 19.37
C PHE A 119 -6.99 10.93 18.52
N SER A 120 -5.77 11.41 18.33
CA SER A 120 -5.51 12.51 17.40
C SER A 120 -5.53 11.98 15.94
N VAL A 121 -5.87 12.88 15.03
CA VAL A 121 -5.69 12.66 13.61
C VAL A 121 -4.25 13.02 13.24
N ALA A 122 -3.62 12.20 12.43
CA ALA A 122 -2.27 12.44 11.93
C ALA A 122 -2.24 12.27 10.41
N ASP A 123 -1.31 12.94 9.76
CA ASP A 123 -1.04 12.75 8.34
C ASP A 123 0.11 11.76 8.14
N ILE A 124 0.20 11.17 6.96
CA ILE A 124 1.31 10.30 6.59
C ILE A 124 2.47 11.12 6.05
N SER A 125 3.67 10.67 6.33
CA SER A 125 4.88 11.15 5.65
C SER A 125 5.39 10.02 4.77
N TYR A 126 5.22 10.17 3.46
CA TYR A 126 5.64 9.15 2.50
C TYR A 126 7.07 9.41 2.03
N THR A 127 7.88 8.40 2.11
CA THR A 127 9.18 8.32 1.45
C THR A 127 9.21 7.04 0.64
N ALA A 128 9.55 7.13 -0.63
CA ALA A 128 9.59 5.96 -1.51
C ALA A 128 10.49 4.87 -0.90
N GLY A 129 10.00 3.65 -0.95
CA GLY A 129 10.77 2.48 -0.56
C GLY A 129 11.92 2.24 -1.54
N ASP A 130 12.71 1.23 -1.20
CA ASP A 130 13.82 0.80 -2.04
C ASP A 130 13.75 -0.73 -2.20
N SER A 131 14.19 -1.22 -3.34
CA SER A 131 14.14 -2.65 -3.67
C SER A 131 15.07 -3.52 -2.80
N ALA A 132 15.91 -2.91 -1.99
CA ALA A 132 16.83 -3.60 -1.07
C ALA A 132 16.27 -3.76 0.36
N THR A 133 15.09 -3.23 0.64
CA THR A 133 14.47 -3.29 1.97
C THR A 133 13.33 -4.29 2.07
#